data_08a50c0916ca7f392b88381ccb7fb6c6
#
_entry.id   08a50c0916ca7f392b88381ccb7fb6c6
#
_cell.length_a   1.000
_cell.length_b   1.000
_cell.length_c   1.000
_cell.angle_alpha   90.00
_cell.angle_beta   90.00
_cell.angle_gamma   90.00
#
_symmetry.space_group_name_H-M   'P 1'
#
loop_
_entity.id
_entity.type
_entity.pdbx_description
1 polymer ?
#
loop_
_entity_poly.entity_id
_entity_poly.type
_entity_poly.pdbx_seq_one_letter_code
_entity_poly.pdbx_strand_id
1 'polypeptide(L)'
;IQDRTRRFEDRLQRMAPLVEFAKAHETMGIHLVDGEWVYREWAPRAHALFLTGEFCDWSREAHPLERVTLNGIWEIKLPEEVLKHGDLVKVHVVGANGAMDRIPAYIRRVVQDEATHDFSGQIWSPAEEYPWKNLPPAQIKAPRIYEAHVGMATEQNRVGTYREFADD
;
A
#
# COMPACT_ATOMS: atom_id res chain seq x y z
N ILE A 1 -5.36 16.37 -31.42
CA ILE A 1 -4.54 15.22 -31.02
C ILE A 1 -3.10 15.69 -30.76
N GLN A 2 -2.41 16.33 -31.73
CA GLN A 2 -1.02 16.77 -31.60
C GLN A 2 -0.76 17.69 -30.38
N ASP A 3 -1.69 18.58 -30.03
CA ASP A 3 -1.55 19.47 -28.86
C ASP A 3 -1.63 18.71 -27.53
N ARG A 4 -2.43 17.63 -27.46
CA ARG A 4 -2.50 16.76 -26.27
C ARG A 4 -1.21 15.94 -26.11
N THR A 5 -0.69 15.40 -27.20
CA THR A 5 0.57 14.65 -27.18
C THR A 5 1.71 15.52 -26.70
N ARG A 6 1.84 16.73 -27.26
CA ARG A 6 2.87 17.70 -26.89
C ARG A 6 2.79 18.07 -25.39
N ARG A 7 1.59 18.37 -24.86
CA ARG A 7 1.40 18.67 -23.42
C ARG A 7 1.75 17.50 -22.53
N PHE A 8 1.51 16.29 -22.99
CA PHE A 8 1.88 15.06 -22.28
C PHE A 8 3.40 14.87 -22.27
N GLU A 9 4.06 15.03 -23.42
CA GLU A 9 5.52 14.98 -23.56
C GLU A 9 6.21 16.06 -22.70
N ASP A 10 5.73 17.30 -22.72
CA ASP A 10 6.23 18.39 -21.89
C ASP A 10 6.10 18.09 -20.38
N ARG A 11 5.05 17.37 -19.97
CA ARG A 11 4.90 16.93 -18.58
C ARG A 11 5.86 15.80 -18.23
N LEU A 12 6.02 14.81 -19.10
CA LEU A 12 6.96 13.71 -18.91
C LEU A 12 8.40 14.20 -18.80
N GLN A 13 8.80 15.21 -19.61
CA GLN A 13 10.14 15.80 -19.54
C GLN A 13 10.43 16.53 -18.22
N ARG A 14 9.38 17.02 -17.52
CA ARG A 14 9.50 17.70 -16.22
C ARG A 14 9.47 16.74 -15.02
N MET A 15 9.12 15.48 -15.26
CA MET A 15 9.11 14.43 -14.25
C MET A 15 10.46 13.71 -14.27
N ALA A 16 10.75 12.99 -13.18
CA ALA A 16 11.82 12.01 -13.19
C ALA A 16 11.63 11.04 -14.38
N PRO A 17 12.68 10.40 -14.88
CA PRO A 17 12.56 9.38 -15.91
C PRO A 17 11.40 8.43 -15.59
N LEU A 18 10.59 8.08 -16.58
CA LEU A 18 9.35 7.30 -16.37
C LEU A 18 9.60 6.01 -15.56
N VAL A 19 10.77 5.40 -15.75
CA VAL A 19 11.18 4.20 -14.99
C VAL A 19 11.31 4.52 -13.50
N GLU A 20 11.92 5.65 -13.14
CA GLU A 20 12.07 6.06 -11.73
C GLU A 20 10.72 6.51 -11.13
N PHE A 21 9.90 7.20 -11.92
CA PHE A 21 8.55 7.56 -11.49
C PHE A 21 7.68 6.31 -11.24
N ALA A 22 7.83 5.27 -12.05
CA ALA A 22 7.10 4.01 -11.91
C ALA A 22 7.48 3.22 -10.65
N LYS A 23 8.62 3.54 -10.01
CA LYS A 23 9.09 2.93 -8.75
C LYS A 23 8.54 3.61 -7.49
N ALA A 24 7.50 4.42 -7.60
CA ALA A 24 6.91 5.11 -6.45
C ALA A 24 6.56 4.15 -5.29
N HIS A 25 6.23 2.89 -5.57
CA HIS A 25 5.96 1.85 -4.58
C HIS A 25 7.18 1.49 -3.70
N GLU A 26 8.41 1.82 -4.11
CA GLU A 26 9.63 1.61 -3.33
C GLU A 26 9.82 2.70 -2.26
N THR A 27 9.18 3.86 -2.42
CA THR A 27 9.35 5.04 -1.55
C THR A 27 8.07 5.53 -0.91
N MET A 28 6.91 5.30 -1.53
CA MET A 28 5.59 5.67 -1.02
C MET A 28 4.99 4.49 -0.24
N GLY A 29 4.16 4.80 0.74
CA GLY A 29 3.62 3.80 1.67
C GLY A 29 4.48 3.66 2.92
N ILE A 30 4.36 2.54 3.62
CA ILE A 30 5.02 2.27 4.90
C ILE A 30 6.18 1.31 4.66
N HIS A 31 7.41 1.74 4.96
CA HIS A 31 8.63 0.97 4.77
C HIS A 31 9.51 1.03 6.03
N LEU A 32 10.16 -0.08 6.36
CA LEU A 32 11.24 -0.10 7.34
C LEU A 32 12.56 0.18 6.62
N VAL A 33 13.23 1.27 6.96
CA VAL A 33 14.46 1.74 6.33
C VAL A 33 15.44 2.11 7.43
N ASP A 34 16.59 1.45 7.46
CA ASP A 34 17.69 1.72 8.42
C ASP A 34 17.23 1.77 9.90
N GLY A 35 16.29 0.90 10.29
CA GLY A 35 15.77 0.82 11.66
C GLY A 35 14.70 1.86 12.00
N GLU A 36 14.15 2.54 11.01
CA GLU A 36 13.02 3.47 11.17
C GLU A 36 11.87 3.10 10.22
N TRP A 37 10.65 3.16 10.71
CA TRP A 37 9.47 3.14 9.86
C TRP A 37 9.29 4.51 9.20
N VAL A 38 9.30 4.54 7.88
CA VAL A 38 9.03 5.73 7.08
C VAL A 38 7.71 5.54 6.36
N TYR A 39 6.73 6.36 6.68
CA TYR A 39 5.45 6.39 5.96
C TYR A 39 5.34 7.65 5.13
N ARG A 40 5.06 7.48 3.83
CA ARG A 40 4.79 8.57 2.87
C ARG A 40 3.45 8.39 2.22
N GLU A 41 2.68 9.49 2.17
CA GLU A 41 1.37 9.54 1.53
C GLU A 41 1.28 10.76 0.61
N TRP A 42 0.63 10.58 -0.53
CA TRP A 42 0.34 11.70 -1.43
C TRP A 42 -1.08 12.20 -1.22
N ALA A 43 -1.22 13.36 -0.60
CA ALA A 43 -2.50 13.98 -0.29
C ALA A 43 -2.43 15.50 -0.49
N PRO A 44 -2.40 15.99 -1.74
CA PRO A 44 -2.13 17.40 -2.05
C PRO A 44 -3.19 18.36 -1.53
N ARG A 45 -4.42 17.88 -1.27
CA ARG A 45 -5.55 18.68 -0.77
C ARG A 45 -5.84 18.44 0.71
N ALA A 46 -5.09 17.61 1.39
CA ALA A 46 -5.23 17.42 2.82
C ALA A 46 -4.74 18.65 3.60
N HIS A 47 -5.41 18.95 4.69
CA HIS A 47 -5.01 19.96 5.66
C HIS A 47 -4.11 19.37 6.74
N ALA A 48 -4.37 18.10 7.12
CA ALA A 48 -3.57 17.32 8.03
C ALA A 48 -3.73 15.82 7.76
N LEU A 49 -2.69 15.03 8.06
CA LEU A 49 -2.70 13.58 8.04
C LEU A 49 -2.14 13.06 9.37
N PHE A 50 -2.71 11.95 9.85
CA PHE A 50 -2.23 11.26 11.05
C PHE A 50 -2.20 9.76 10.77
N LEU A 51 -1.09 9.10 11.11
CA LEU A 51 -1.06 7.65 11.12
C LEU A 51 -1.73 7.16 12.40
N THR A 52 -2.69 6.27 12.28
CA THR A 52 -3.44 5.70 13.40
C THR A 52 -3.53 4.18 13.27
N GLY A 53 -3.74 3.50 14.38
CA GLY A 53 -3.82 2.04 14.39
C GLY A 53 -3.73 1.47 15.81
N GLU A 54 -3.59 0.14 15.90
CA GLU A 54 -3.48 -0.57 17.17
C GLU A 54 -2.31 -0.07 18.02
N PHE A 55 -1.19 0.28 17.39
CA PHE A 55 0.02 0.79 18.05
C PHE A 55 -0.18 2.09 18.87
N CYS A 56 -1.28 2.79 18.67
CA CYS A 56 -1.60 4.04 19.37
C CYS A 56 -3.07 4.10 19.83
N ASP A 57 -3.69 2.93 20.08
CA ASP A 57 -5.09 2.83 20.51
C ASP A 57 -6.04 3.61 19.60
N TRP A 58 -5.75 3.62 18.27
CA TRP A 58 -6.53 4.33 17.26
C TRP A 58 -6.65 5.84 17.46
N SER A 59 -5.71 6.46 18.19
CA SER A 59 -5.64 7.92 18.32
C SER A 59 -5.48 8.58 16.95
N ARG A 60 -6.33 9.53 16.63
CA ARG A 60 -6.30 10.29 15.37
C ARG A 60 -5.44 11.56 15.42
N GLU A 61 -4.70 11.76 16.50
CA GLU A 61 -3.90 12.98 16.75
C GLU A 61 -2.46 12.67 17.19
N ALA A 62 -2.18 11.43 17.63
CA ALA A 62 -0.91 11.08 18.25
C ALA A 62 0.29 11.10 17.27
N HIS A 63 0.06 10.78 16.01
CA HIS A 63 1.15 10.62 15.03
C HIS A 63 0.89 11.45 13.75
N PRO A 64 1.06 12.80 13.81
CA PRO A 64 0.88 13.68 12.66
C PRO A 64 1.97 13.46 11.61
N LEU A 65 1.60 13.48 10.33
CA LEU A 65 2.53 13.54 9.23
C LEU A 65 2.89 15.01 8.93
N GLU A 66 4.13 15.24 8.54
CA GLU A 66 4.60 16.52 8.03
C GLU A 66 4.49 16.59 6.52
N ARG A 67 4.10 17.74 5.98
CA ARG A 67 4.07 17.97 4.54
C ARG A 67 5.47 18.30 4.05
N VAL A 68 6.12 17.36 3.38
CA VAL A 68 7.54 17.48 2.98
C VAL A 68 7.74 18.02 1.57
N THR A 69 6.67 18.11 0.76
CA THR A 69 6.76 18.70 -0.59
C THR A 69 5.58 19.60 -0.93
N LEU A 70 5.81 20.57 -1.82
CA LEU A 70 4.76 21.49 -2.31
C LEU A 70 3.66 20.75 -3.11
N ASN A 71 4.00 19.66 -3.78
CA ASN A 71 3.06 18.84 -4.54
C ASN A 71 2.24 17.87 -3.68
N GLY A 72 2.43 17.88 -2.35
CA GLY A 72 1.55 17.25 -1.39
C GLY A 72 1.95 15.85 -0.94
N ILE A 73 3.25 15.57 -0.88
CA ILE A 73 3.76 14.39 -0.16
C ILE A 73 3.86 14.76 1.31
N TRP A 74 3.35 13.85 2.13
CA TRP A 74 3.40 13.89 3.60
C TRP A 74 4.25 12.72 4.08
N GLU A 75 4.98 12.92 5.16
CA GLU A 75 5.89 11.93 5.73
C GLU A 75 5.78 11.91 7.26
N ILE A 76 5.93 10.73 7.84
CA ILE A 76 6.27 10.54 9.25
C ILE A 76 7.35 9.47 9.36
N LYS A 77 8.24 9.63 10.33
CA LYS A 77 9.24 8.64 10.72
C LYS A 77 8.95 8.20 12.15
N LEU A 78 8.98 6.91 12.38
CA LEU A 78 8.75 6.30 13.68
C LEU A 78 9.87 5.30 13.98
N PRO A 79 10.30 5.18 15.24
CA PRO A 79 11.23 4.14 15.65
C PRO A 79 10.73 2.74 15.29
N GLU A 80 11.65 1.81 15.01
CA GLU A 80 11.31 0.44 14.58
C GLU A 80 10.36 -0.28 15.52
N GLU A 81 10.52 -0.06 16.83
CA GLU A 81 9.71 -0.71 17.87
C GLU A 81 8.25 -0.26 17.93
N VAL A 82 7.88 0.83 17.25
CA VAL A 82 6.53 1.40 17.27
C VAL A 82 5.53 0.58 16.49
N LEU A 83 5.92 0.12 15.29
CA LEU A 83 5.04 -0.71 14.44
C LEU A 83 5.57 -2.15 14.39
N LYS A 84 4.69 -3.11 14.59
CA LYS A 84 5.01 -4.54 14.58
C LYS A 84 4.34 -5.26 13.42
N HIS A 85 4.95 -6.37 13.02
CA HIS A 85 4.30 -7.28 12.07
C HIS A 85 2.91 -7.69 12.57
N GLY A 86 1.90 -7.47 11.74
CA GLY A 86 0.52 -7.79 12.04
C GLY A 86 -0.32 -6.61 12.53
N ASP A 87 0.27 -5.52 13.02
CA ASP A 87 -0.48 -4.35 13.49
C ASP A 87 -1.41 -3.79 12.43
N LEU A 88 -2.63 -3.44 12.81
CA LEU A 88 -3.61 -2.81 11.95
C LEU A 88 -3.43 -1.29 11.95
N VAL A 89 -3.47 -0.70 10.76
CA VAL A 89 -3.23 0.73 10.58
C VAL A 89 -4.22 1.36 9.60
N LYS A 90 -4.50 2.65 9.81
CA LYS A 90 -5.20 3.55 8.89
C LYS A 90 -4.47 4.89 8.84
N VAL A 91 -4.79 5.71 7.86
CA VAL A 91 -4.44 7.12 7.83
C VAL A 91 -5.70 7.95 8.05
N HIS A 92 -5.68 8.80 9.07
CA HIS A 92 -6.74 9.80 9.31
C HIS A 92 -6.44 11.03 8.47
N VAL A 93 -7.32 11.33 7.54
CA VAL A 93 -7.17 12.42 6.56
C VAL A 93 -8.12 13.54 6.92
N VAL A 94 -7.61 14.74 7.18
CA VAL A 94 -8.41 15.95 7.40
C VAL A 94 -8.35 16.82 6.14
N GLY A 95 -9.48 17.16 5.60
CA GLY A 95 -9.59 17.99 4.39
C GLY A 95 -10.71 19.04 4.50
N ALA A 96 -10.93 19.79 3.43
CA ALA A 96 -11.92 20.88 3.41
C ALA A 96 -13.37 20.41 3.67
N ASN A 97 -13.68 19.16 3.36
CA ASN A 97 -15.04 18.60 3.49
C ASN A 97 -15.20 17.70 4.72
N GLY A 98 -14.30 17.79 5.70
CA GLY A 98 -14.31 16.96 6.90
C GLY A 98 -13.11 16.02 6.98
N ALA A 99 -13.23 15.03 7.85
CA ALA A 99 -12.17 14.06 8.11
C ALA A 99 -12.68 12.63 7.92
N MET A 100 -11.77 11.72 7.54
CA MET A 100 -12.07 10.30 7.37
C MET A 100 -10.83 9.44 7.54
N ASP A 101 -11.04 8.20 7.94
CA ASP A 101 -10.00 7.18 7.96
C ASP A 101 -9.93 6.48 6.60
N ARG A 102 -8.71 6.24 6.13
CA ARG A 102 -8.43 5.54 4.88
C ARG A 102 -7.36 4.47 5.09
N ILE A 103 -7.35 3.50 4.20
CA ILE A 103 -6.22 2.56 4.09
C ILE A 103 -5.03 3.34 3.51
N PRO A 104 -3.83 3.26 4.11
CA PRO A 104 -2.64 3.89 3.55
C PRO A 104 -2.37 3.43 2.12
N ALA A 105 -2.05 4.37 1.21
CA ALA A 105 -1.67 4.02 -0.15
C ALA A 105 -0.39 3.17 -0.14
N TYR A 106 -0.25 2.29 -1.13
CA TYR A 106 0.86 1.33 -1.25
C TYR A 106 1.04 0.37 -0.05
N ILE A 107 0.05 0.25 0.84
CA ILE A 107 0.10 -0.78 1.88
C ILE A 107 0.14 -2.17 1.23
N ARG A 108 0.99 -3.07 1.73
CA ARG A 108 1.21 -4.38 1.10
C ARG A 108 0.13 -5.41 1.43
N ARG A 109 -0.56 -5.23 2.55
CA ARG A 109 -1.60 -6.14 3.00
C ARG A 109 -2.80 -5.37 3.52
N VAL A 110 -3.98 -5.83 3.14
CA VAL A 110 -5.26 -5.33 3.64
C VAL A 110 -6.02 -6.51 4.23
N VAL A 111 -6.64 -6.31 5.38
CA VAL A 111 -7.47 -7.29 6.06
C VAL A 111 -8.85 -6.71 6.34
N GLN A 112 -9.83 -7.57 6.36
CA GLN A 112 -11.22 -7.23 6.72
C GLN A 112 -11.52 -7.80 8.10
N ASP A 113 -12.10 -6.98 8.97
CA ASP A 113 -12.65 -7.44 10.24
C ASP A 113 -13.92 -8.25 9.99
N GLU A 114 -14.01 -9.45 10.55
CA GLU A 114 -15.11 -10.39 10.30
C GLU A 114 -16.44 -9.90 10.89
N ALA A 115 -16.41 -9.16 11.99
CA ALA A 115 -17.60 -8.70 12.69
C ALA A 115 -18.16 -7.39 12.12
N THR A 116 -17.28 -6.44 11.81
CA THR A 116 -17.67 -5.10 11.33
C THR A 116 -17.65 -4.97 9.83
N HIS A 117 -16.97 -5.89 9.12
CA HIS A 117 -16.64 -5.83 7.69
C HIS A 117 -15.81 -4.62 7.27
N ASP A 118 -15.21 -3.91 8.24
CA ASP A 118 -14.34 -2.78 7.96
C ASP A 118 -12.94 -3.25 7.51
N PHE A 119 -12.30 -2.48 6.64
CA PHE A 119 -10.99 -2.79 6.11
C PHE A 119 -9.92 -1.96 6.78
N SER A 120 -8.79 -2.59 7.10
CA SER A 120 -7.59 -1.94 7.61
C SER A 120 -6.35 -2.37 6.83
N GLY A 121 -5.38 -1.49 6.70
CA GLY A 121 -4.04 -1.87 6.31
C GLY A 121 -3.40 -2.71 7.42
N GLN A 122 -2.52 -3.63 7.05
CA GLN A 122 -1.77 -4.43 8.02
C GLN A 122 -0.27 -4.29 7.75
N ILE A 123 0.50 -4.01 8.80
CA ILE A 123 1.96 -3.97 8.73
C ILE A 123 2.47 -5.38 8.39
N TRP A 124 3.18 -5.49 7.28
CA TRP A 124 3.70 -6.75 6.81
C TRP A 124 5.23 -6.76 6.82
N SER A 125 5.79 -7.19 7.93
CA SER A 125 7.23 -7.34 8.15
C SER A 125 7.50 -8.63 8.94
N PRO A 126 7.31 -9.81 8.32
CA PRO A 126 7.55 -11.08 8.99
C PRO A 126 9.04 -11.23 9.30
N ALA A 127 9.35 -11.86 10.43
CA ALA A 127 10.74 -12.14 10.84
C ALA A 127 11.48 -13.05 9.84
N GLU A 128 10.73 -13.91 9.14
CA GLU A 128 11.25 -14.81 8.11
C GLU A 128 10.50 -14.60 6.81
N GLU A 129 11.23 -14.49 5.71
CA GLU A 129 10.63 -14.47 4.38
C GLU A 129 10.02 -15.82 4.03
N TYR A 130 8.95 -15.82 3.23
CA TYR A 130 8.35 -17.04 2.73
C TYR A 130 9.36 -17.84 1.89
N PRO A 131 9.67 -19.09 2.27
CA PRO A 131 10.65 -19.91 1.55
C PRO A 131 10.04 -20.42 0.24
N TRP A 132 10.26 -19.71 -0.85
CA TRP A 132 9.81 -20.15 -2.17
C TRP A 132 10.49 -21.47 -2.56
N LYS A 133 9.70 -22.50 -2.80
CA LYS A 133 10.20 -23.83 -3.21
C LYS A 133 10.65 -23.86 -4.68
N ASN A 134 10.05 -23.01 -5.49
CA ASN A 134 10.30 -22.95 -6.92
C ASN A 134 10.83 -21.57 -7.29
N LEU A 135 11.87 -21.52 -8.11
CA LEU A 135 12.38 -20.28 -8.67
C LEU A 135 11.42 -19.75 -9.74
N PRO A 136 11.36 -18.42 -9.94
CA PRO A 136 10.65 -17.86 -11.08
C PRO A 136 11.13 -18.50 -12.38
N PRO A 137 10.23 -18.76 -13.35
CA PRO A 137 10.65 -19.30 -14.63
C PRO A 137 11.58 -18.31 -15.35
N ALA A 138 12.51 -18.83 -16.15
CA ALA A 138 13.33 -18.03 -17.05
C ALA A 138 12.42 -17.22 -17.99
N GLN A 139 12.95 -16.12 -18.54
CA GLN A 139 12.19 -15.21 -19.41
C GLN A 139 11.41 -15.97 -20.48
N ILE A 140 10.09 -15.90 -20.44
CA ILE A 140 9.18 -16.59 -21.35
C ILE A 140 8.98 -15.70 -22.58
N LYS A 141 9.43 -16.15 -23.75
CA LYS A 141 9.29 -15.39 -25.02
C LYS A 141 7.87 -15.40 -25.58
N ALA A 142 7.09 -16.44 -25.29
CA ALA A 142 5.70 -16.59 -25.76
C ALA A 142 4.84 -17.13 -24.60
N PRO A 143 4.35 -16.27 -23.71
CA PRO A 143 3.57 -16.71 -22.55
C PRO A 143 2.21 -17.25 -22.99
N ARG A 144 1.78 -18.34 -22.37
CA ARG A 144 0.39 -18.79 -22.36
C ARG A 144 -0.19 -18.43 -21.02
N ILE A 145 -1.22 -17.56 -21.02
CA ILE A 145 -1.80 -17.01 -19.80
C ILE A 145 -3.15 -17.68 -19.57
N TYR A 146 -3.33 -18.25 -18.40
CA TYR A 146 -4.60 -18.74 -17.89
C TYR A 146 -5.01 -17.90 -16.69
N GLU A 147 -6.18 -17.30 -16.74
CA GLU A 147 -6.75 -16.53 -15.64
C GLU A 147 -7.77 -17.40 -14.90
N ALA A 148 -7.66 -17.45 -13.57
CA ALA A 148 -8.56 -18.21 -12.71
C ALA A 148 -9.03 -17.38 -11.52
N HIS A 149 -10.29 -17.56 -11.14
CA HIS A 149 -10.87 -16.96 -9.95
C HIS A 149 -10.84 -17.98 -8.81
N VAL A 150 -9.79 -17.96 -7.99
CA VAL A 150 -9.55 -18.91 -6.90
C VAL A 150 -10.74 -19.07 -5.96
N GLY A 151 -11.39 -17.98 -5.57
CA GLY A 151 -12.56 -18.03 -4.68
C GLY A 151 -13.77 -18.77 -5.26
N MET A 152 -13.83 -18.98 -6.57
CA MET A 152 -14.90 -19.71 -7.25
C MET A 152 -14.50 -21.16 -7.61
N ALA A 153 -13.28 -21.57 -7.32
CA ALA A 153 -12.76 -22.91 -7.62
C ALA A 153 -13.11 -23.91 -6.52
N THR A 154 -14.34 -23.92 -6.06
CA THR A 154 -14.87 -24.90 -5.11
C THR A 154 -16.34 -25.17 -5.40
N GLU A 155 -16.78 -26.41 -5.26
CA GLU A 155 -18.20 -26.79 -5.38
C GLU A 155 -19.00 -26.49 -4.09
N GLN A 156 -18.32 -26.09 -3.01
CA GLN A 156 -18.96 -25.74 -1.75
C GLN A 156 -19.54 -24.33 -1.81
N ASN A 157 -20.62 -24.09 -1.07
CA ASN A 157 -21.27 -22.77 -1.00
C ASN A 157 -20.50 -21.80 -0.10
N ARG A 158 -19.23 -21.52 -0.45
CA ARG A 158 -18.31 -20.58 0.22
C ARG A 158 -17.21 -20.16 -0.73
N VAL A 159 -16.45 -19.15 -0.33
CA VAL A 159 -15.24 -18.75 -1.06
C VAL A 159 -14.15 -19.81 -0.88
N GLY A 160 -13.56 -20.28 -1.97
CA GLY A 160 -12.42 -21.22 -1.96
C GLY A 160 -11.13 -20.57 -1.47
N THR A 161 -10.20 -21.38 -0.99
CA THR A 161 -8.87 -20.94 -0.56
C THR A 161 -7.81 -21.19 -1.64
N TYR A 162 -6.71 -20.46 -1.60
CA TYR A 162 -5.57 -20.70 -2.48
C TYR A 162 -4.97 -22.09 -2.34
N ARG A 163 -5.05 -22.68 -1.14
CA ARG A 163 -4.56 -24.04 -0.90
C ARG A 163 -5.43 -25.08 -1.59
N GLU A 164 -6.74 -24.99 -1.46
CA GLU A 164 -7.67 -25.87 -2.16
C GLU A 164 -7.46 -25.78 -3.67
N PHE A 165 -7.38 -24.58 -4.21
CA PHE A 165 -7.11 -24.37 -5.64
C PHE A 165 -5.77 -24.94 -6.13
N ALA A 166 -4.77 -25.05 -5.26
CA ALA A 166 -3.47 -25.59 -5.61
C ALA A 166 -3.40 -27.14 -5.49
N ASP A 167 -4.29 -27.72 -4.70
CA ASP A 167 -4.32 -29.16 -4.43
C ASP A 167 -5.26 -29.91 -5.40
N ASP A 168 -6.21 -29.22 -6.07
CA ASP A 168 -7.10 -29.72 -7.14
C ASP A 168 -6.40 -29.65 -8.51
#